data_b3fbccbccaba3ab754d6e827ed0837ed
#
_entry.id   b3fbccbccaba3ab754d6e827ed0837ed
#
_cell.length_a   1.000
_cell.length_b   1.000
_cell.length_c   1.000
_cell.angle_alpha   90.00
_cell.angle_beta   90.00
_cell.angle_gamma   90.00
#
_symmetry.space_group_name_H-M   'P 1'
#
loop_
_entity.id
_entity.type
_entity.pdbx_description
1 polymer ?
#
loop_
_entity_poly.entity_id
_entity_poly.type
_entity_poly.pdbx_seq_one_letter_code
_entity_poly.pdbx_strand_id
1 'polypeptide(L)'
;MLQSTLAGEPCQNKHDRKSGAHPSSSFYIGRGPSIERSTTSTVRKREAIIFGATGAVGSELLRLCLDGSRYSRVTVIARRPTSMTHEKLQWVPAEFNALEDLATISGLVDGDAYCCLGTTIKAAGSEEAFRRVDYHYVLNAARFAKQSGVTQFSLVTAIGANRDSGILYNRTKGEIEAAIIAMDFPSLNIFRPSLLKGKRAEFRLKEEIGNWLFLLMTPLFHFGLQRYKPVEISKLARALYVSADPEHKTISPRIFESEEIQAY
;
A
#
# COMPACT_ATOMS: atom_id res chain seq x y z
N MET A 1 -58.11 26.52 4.28
CA MET A 1 -59.09 26.39 3.19
C MET A 1 -58.75 25.16 2.41
N LEU A 2 -59.64 24.19 2.56
CA LEU A 2 -60.25 23.28 1.58
C LEU A 2 -59.26 22.27 0.91
N GLN A 3 -59.25 20.98 1.31
CA GLN A 3 -60.18 19.86 0.99
C GLN A 3 -60.26 19.66 -0.54
N SER A 4 -60.11 18.43 -1.12
CA SER A 4 -60.80 17.17 -0.90
C SER A 4 -60.21 16.10 -1.82
N THR A 5 -59.90 14.89 -1.40
CA THR A 5 -60.76 13.66 -1.33
C THR A 5 -61.24 13.09 -2.70
N LEU A 6 -60.97 11.81 -2.94
CA LEU A 6 -61.80 10.66 -3.31
C LEU A 6 -60.96 9.67 -4.15
N ALA A 7 -60.64 8.44 -3.77
CA ALA A 7 -61.39 7.23 -3.49
C ALA A 7 -62.01 6.62 -4.76
N GLY A 8 -61.73 5.33 -5.00
CA GLY A 8 -62.44 4.46 -5.97
C GLY A 8 -61.81 3.09 -6.12
N GLU A 9 -62.34 2.13 -5.36
CA GLU A 9 -62.14 0.67 -5.43
C GLU A 9 -62.98 0.03 -6.54
N PRO A 10 -63.17 -1.32 -6.53
CA PRO A 10 -62.47 -2.35 -7.35
C PRO A 10 -63.49 -3.09 -8.25
N CYS A 11 -63.03 -4.02 -9.07
CA CYS A 11 -63.93 -4.99 -9.71
C CYS A 11 -63.32 -6.39 -9.83
N GLN A 12 -63.94 -7.32 -9.12
CA GLN A 12 -63.82 -8.78 -9.27
C GLN A 12 -64.72 -9.26 -10.43
N ASN A 13 -64.33 -10.36 -11.12
CA ASN A 13 -65.22 -11.47 -11.52
C ASN A 13 -64.38 -12.63 -12.10
N LYS A 14 -64.39 -13.74 -11.55
CA LYS A 14 -65.17 -15.01 -11.46
C LYS A 14 -65.19 -15.81 -12.78
N HIS A 15 -64.70 -17.04 -12.62
CA HIS A 15 -65.11 -18.36 -13.13
C HIS A 15 -65.24 -18.56 -14.64
N ASP A 16 -64.56 -19.60 -15.20
CA ASP A 16 -65.22 -20.90 -15.46
C ASP A 16 -64.26 -22.05 -15.79
N ARG A 17 -64.56 -23.21 -15.26
CA ARG A 17 -63.95 -24.52 -15.52
C ARG A 17 -64.46 -25.08 -16.84
N LYS A 18 -63.56 -25.70 -17.66
CA LYS A 18 -63.97 -26.92 -18.41
C LYS A 18 -62.80 -27.87 -18.59
N SER A 19 -63.03 -29.10 -18.28
CA SER A 19 -62.30 -30.33 -18.46
C SER A 19 -62.03 -30.72 -19.91
N GLY A 20 -60.92 -31.39 -20.21
CA GLY A 20 -60.72 -32.07 -21.49
C GLY A 20 -59.33 -32.71 -21.66
N ALA A 21 -59.33 -34.03 -21.40
CA ALA A 21 -58.56 -35.12 -21.99
C ALA A 21 -57.11 -34.91 -22.52
N HIS A 22 -56.24 -35.79 -22.03
CA HIS A 22 -54.91 -36.14 -22.55
C HIS A 22 -54.90 -36.56 -24.03
N PRO A 23 -53.77 -36.34 -24.75
CA PRO A 23 -52.92 -37.47 -25.03
C PRO A 23 -51.41 -37.21 -24.81
N SER A 24 -50.78 -38.30 -24.41
CA SER A 24 -49.33 -38.52 -24.29
C SER A 24 -48.54 -38.12 -25.51
N SER A 25 -47.61 -37.18 -25.37
CA SER A 25 -46.51 -37.02 -26.32
C SER A 25 -45.19 -36.96 -25.58
N SER A 26 -44.36 -37.94 -25.90
CA SER A 26 -42.97 -38.11 -25.49
C SER A 26 -42.18 -36.86 -25.80
N PHE A 27 -41.73 -36.11 -24.76
CA PHE A 27 -40.78 -35.04 -24.93
C PHE A 27 -39.33 -35.62 -24.87
N TYR A 28 -38.70 -35.63 -26.01
CA TYR A 28 -37.25 -35.75 -26.16
C TYR A 28 -36.58 -34.59 -25.42
N ILE A 29 -35.92 -34.90 -24.34
CA ILE A 29 -35.04 -33.96 -23.67
C ILE A 29 -33.75 -33.86 -24.52
N GLY A 30 -33.74 -32.91 -25.44
CA GLY A 30 -32.53 -32.48 -26.09
C GLY A 30 -31.58 -31.88 -25.05
N ARG A 31 -30.42 -32.54 -24.82
CA ARG A 31 -29.31 -31.92 -24.09
C ARG A 31 -28.93 -30.66 -24.84
N GLY A 32 -29.26 -29.50 -24.29
CA GLY A 32 -28.76 -28.22 -24.73
C GLY A 32 -27.24 -28.21 -24.59
N PRO A 33 -26.57 -27.38 -25.42
CA PRO A 33 -25.11 -27.28 -25.37
C PRO A 33 -24.67 -26.87 -23.97
N SER A 34 -23.82 -27.69 -23.37
CA SER A 34 -23.12 -27.39 -22.13
C SER A 34 -22.33 -26.10 -22.36
N ILE A 35 -22.81 -24.99 -21.82
CA ILE A 35 -22.02 -23.76 -21.73
C ILE A 35 -20.92 -24.06 -20.69
N GLU A 36 -19.79 -24.56 -21.18
CA GLU A 36 -18.54 -24.51 -20.44
C GLU A 36 -18.27 -23.04 -20.16
N ARG A 37 -18.63 -22.60 -18.96
CA ARG A 37 -18.14 -21.34 -18.42
C ARG A 37 -16.64 -21.51 -18.24
N SER A 38 -15.87 -21.16 -19.25
CA SER A 38 -14.46 -20.91 -19.12
C SER A 38 -14.28 -19.73 -18.15
N THR A 39 -14.23 -20.05 -16.87
CA THR A 39 -13.80 -19.12 -15.82
C THR A 39 -12.27 -19.05 -15.81
N THR A 40 -11.71 -18.69 -16.94
CA THR A 40 -10.35 -18.13 -16.91
C THR A 40 -10.52 -16.69 -16.45
N SER A 41 -10.64 -16.52 -15.14
CA SER A 41 -10.39 -15.23 -14.48
C SER A 41 -8.94 -14.88 -14.82
N THR A 42 -8.73 -14.15 -15.89
CA THR A 42 -7.48 -13.45 -16.15
C THR A 42 -7.33 -12.43 -15.03
N VAL A 43 -6.67 -12.84 -13.95
CA VAL A 43 -6.28 -11.92 -12.87
C VAL A 43 -5.47 -10.82 -13.53
N ARG A 44 -6.08 -9.65 -13.68
CA ARG A 44 -5.42 -8.47 -14.26
C ARG A 44 -4.23 -8.15 -13.38
N LYS A 45 -3.02 -8.38 -13.89
CA LYS A 45 -1.81 -8.06 -13.15
C LYS A 45 -1.81 -6.57 -12.83
N ARG A 46 -1.56 -6.25 -11.58
CA ARG A 46 -1.51 -4.88 -11.08
C ARG A 46 -0.22 -4.20 -11.51
N GLU A 47 -0.14 -2.92 -11.33
CA GLU A 47 1.08 -2.13 -11.48
C GLU A 47 1.49 -1.55 -10.13
N ALA A 48 2.78 -1.35 -9.96
CA ALA A 48 3.32 -0.75 -8.75
C ALA A 48 4.15 0.49 -9.06
N ILE A 49 4.15 1.42 -8.11
CA ILE A 49 5.08 2.55 -8.10
C ILE A 49 5.89 2.53 -6.80
N ILE A 50 7.20 2.71 -6.89
CA ILE A 50 8.09 2.71 -5.72
C ILE A 50 8.87 4.01 -5.65
N PHE A 51 8.70 4.72 -4.55
CA PHE A 51 9.49 5.88 -4.17
C PHE A 51 10.57 5.45 -3.17
N GLY A 52 11.82 5.79 -3.44
CA GLY A 52 12.94 5.40 -2.58
C GLY A 52 13.51 4.01 -2.86
N ALA A 53 13.32 3.46 -4.06
CA ALA A 53 13.82 2.14 -4.48
C ALA A 53 15.35 2.01 -4.45
N THR A 54 16.10 3.11 -4.40
CA THR A 54 17.56 3.10 -4.27
C THR A 54 18.04 2.96 -2.82
N GLY A 55 17.12 3.08 -1.85
CA GLY A 55 17.38 2.88 -0.42
C GLY A 55 17.46 1.40 -0.04
N ALA A 56 17.84 1.12 1.22
CA ALA A 56 18.02 -0.25 1.71
C ALA A 56 16.73 -1.09 1.63
N VAL A 57 15.62 -0.56 2.15
CA VAL A 57 14.31 -1.23 2.12
C VAL A 57 13.74 -1.26 0.71
N GLY A 58 13.74 -0.10 0.04
CA GLY A 58 13.14 0.02 -1.29
C GLY A 58 13.83 -0.83 -2.35
N SER A 59 15.15 -1.07 -2.25
CA SER A 59 15.85 -1.95 -3.19
C SER A 59 15.50 -3.42 -3.01
N GLU A 60 15.28 -3.87 -1.76
CA GLU A 60 14.84 -5.22 -1.48
C GLU A 60 13.38 -5.42 -1.89
N LEU A 61 12.53 -4.42 -1.63
CA LEU A 61 11.14 -4.42 -2.09
C LEU A 61 11.04 -4.45 -3.62
N LEU A 62 11.85 -3.64 -4.31
CA LEU A 62 11.89 -3.63 -5.78
C LEU A 62 12.20 -5.03 -6.32
N ARG A 63 13.19 -5.73 -5.75
CA ARG A 63 13.52 -7.10 -6.14
C ARG A 63 12.30 -8.03 -5.98
N LEU A 64 11.61 -7.98 -4.83
CA LEU A 64 10.41 -8.80 -4.59
C LEU A 64 9.29 -8.49 -5.60
N CYS A 65 9.09 -7.21 -5.95
CA CYS A 65 8.09 -6.80 -6.92
C CYS A 65 8.41 -7.27 -8.35
N LEU A 66 9.69 -7.30 -8.72
CA LEU A 66 10.14 -7.73 -10.04
C LEU A 66 10.10 -9.26 -10.19
N ASP A 67 10.60 -10.00 -9.18
CA ASP A 67 10.65 -11.47 -9.17
C ASP A 67 9.24 -12.08 -9.05
N GLY A 68 8.33 -11.40 -8.36
CA GLY A 68 6.96 -11.88 -8.12
C GLY A 68 6.05 -11.80 -9.35
N SER A 69 4.95 -12.54 -9.32
CA SER A 69 3.95 -12.58 -10.39
C SER A 69 2.87 -11.49 -10.28
N ARG A 70 2.80 -10.76 -9.15
CA ARG A 70 1.73 -9.79 -8.85
C ARG A 70 1.68 -8.63 -9.82
N TYR A 71 2.85 -8.09 -10.19
CA TYR A 71 2.95 -6.90 -11.01
C TYR A 71 3.34 -7.21 -12.45
N SER A 72 2.65 -6.55 -13.39
CA SER A 72 3.04 -6.53 -14.81
C SER A 72 4.09 -5.46 -15.09
N ARG A 73 4.05 -4.36 -14.33
CA ARG A 73 4.99 -3.24 -14.42
C ARG A 73 5.29 -2.68 -13.03
N VAL A 74 6.55 -2.34 -12.80
CA VAL A 74 7.03 -1.66 -11.60
C VAL A 74 7.73 -0.37 -12.01
N THR A 75 7.09 0.75 -11.69
CA THR A 75 7.66 2.08 -11.95
C THR A 75 8.43 2.55 -10.74
N VAL A 76 9.65 2.99 -10.94
CA VAL A 76 10.48 3.59 -9.90
C VAL A 76 10.68 5.06 -10.20
N ILE A 77 10.24 5.92 -9.27
CA ILE A 77 10.60 7.34 -9.32
C ILE A 77 11.85 7.57 -8.49
N ALA A 78 12.89 8.07 -9.12
CA ALA A 78 14.14 8.36 -8.48
C ALA A 78 14.88 9.51 -9.20
N ARG A 79 15.67 10.27 -8.45
CA ARG A 79 16.50 11.36 -9.02
C ARG A 79 17.52 10.85 -10.04
N ARG A 80 18.04 9.67 -9.81
CA ARG A 80 19.02 9.01 -10.68
C ARG A 80 18.67 7.53 -10.81
N PRO A 81 18.44 7.03 -12.04
CA PRO A 81 18.30 5.61 -12.29
C PRO A 81 19.57 4.85 -11.90
N THR A 82 19.41 3.59 -11.56
CA THR A 82 20.54 2.66 -11.39
C THR A 82 20.78 1.88 -12.68
N SER A 83 21.86 1.10 -12.72
CA SER A 83 22.13 0.19 -13.84
C SER A 83 21.24 -1.06 -13.87
N MET A 84 20.32 -1.20 -12.90
CA MET A 84 19.38 -2.33 -12.86
C MET A 84 18.43 -2.28 -14.06
N THR A 85 18.32 -3.40 -14.78
CA THR A 85 17.40 -3.61 -15.90
C THR A 85 16.55 -4.84 -15.63
N HIS A 86 15.27 -4.76 -15.98
CA HIS A 86 14.33 -5.87 -15.91
C HIS A 86 13.14 -5.57 -16.83
N GLU A 87 12.53 -6.58 -17.45
CA GLU A 87 11.40 -6.41 -18.39
C GLU A 87 10.21 -5.64 -17.81
N LYS A 88 9.93 -5.81 -16.50
CA LYS A 88 8.85 -5.11 -15.80
C LYS A 88 9.25 -3.74 -15.26
N LEU A 89 10.55 -3.39 -15.27
CA LEU A 89 11.05 -2.20 -14.60
C LEU A 89 11.03 -0.97 -15.50
N GLN A 90 10.41 0.08 -15.03
CA GLN A 90 10.43 1.40 -15.65
C GLN A 90 11.05 2.42 -14.67
N TRP A 91 12.12 3.07 -15.08
CA TRP A 91 12.70 4.20 -14.37
C TRP A 91 12.11 5.51 -14.86
N VAL A 92 11.65 6.34 -13.93
CA VAL A 92 11.18 7.70 -14.19
C VAL A 92 12.08 8.66 -13.39
N PRO A 93 13.04 9.33 -14.05
CA PRO A 93 13.85 10.34 -13.39
C PRO A 93 13.01 11.53 -12.99
N ALA A 94 13.03 11.89 -11.70
CA ALA A 94 12.33 13.08 -11.21
C ALA A 94 12.90 13.59 -9.89
N GLU A 95 12.75 14.88 -9.68
CA GLU A 95 13.00 15.54 -8.40
C GLU A 95 11.72 15.49 -7.55
N PHE A 96 11.85 15.08 -6.29
CA PHE A 96 10.71 14.89 -5.39
C PHE A 96 10.00 16.19 -4.98
N ASN A 97 10.61 17.34 -5.19
CA ASN A 97 9.97 18.66 -5.00
C ASN A 97 9.18 19.15 -6.22
N ALA A 98 9.27 18.45 -7.35
CA ALA A 98 8.62 18.80 -8.62
C ALA A 98 7.79 17.62 -9.17
N LEU A 99 7.29 16.72 -8.32
CA LEU A 99 6.47 15.59 -8.77
C LEU A 99 5.13 16.03 -9.34
N GLU A 100 4.63 17.18 -8.94
CA GLU A 100 3.41 17.79 -9.48
C GLU A 100 3.53 18.16 -10.96
N ASP A 101 4.74 18.42 -11.44
CA ASP A 101 5.03 18.75 -12.84
C ASP A 101 5.08 17.50 -13.74
N LEU A 102 5.13 16.31 -13.13
CA LEU A 102 5.10 15.06 -13.89
C LEU A 102 3.68 14.76 -14.36
N ALA A 103 3.58 14.33 -15.61
CA ALA A 103 2.36 13.71 -16.08
C ALA A 103 2.03 12.48 -15.25
N THR A 104 0.75 12.29 -14.92
CA THR A 104 0.29 11.09 -14.20
C THR A 104 0.66 9.83 -14.98
N ILE A 105 1.08 8.79 -14.26
CA ILE A 105 1.46 7.54 -14.91
C ILE A 105 0.20 6.76 -15.25
N SER A 106 -0.04 6.54 -16.54
CA SER A 106 -1.15 5.70 -17.00
C SER A 106 -0.95 4.24 -16.59
N GLY A 107 -2.04 3.59 -16.20
CA GLY A 107 -2.03 2.16 -15.82
C GLY A 107 -1.90 1.90 -14.31
N LEU A 108 -1.64 2.92 -13.50
CA LEU A 108 -1.63 2.81 -12.03
C LEU A 108 -3.03 2.82 -11.39
N VAL A 109 -4.08 2.94 -12.19
CA VAL A 109 -5.46 2.82 -11.69
C VAL A 109 -5.62 1.44 -11.05
N ASP A 110 -6.06 1.42 -9.80
CA ASP A 110 -6.10 0.22 -8.94
C ASP A 110 -4.71 -0.38 -8.61
N GLY A 111 -3.65 0.37 -8.87
CA GLY A 111 -2.28 -0.02 -8.56
C GLY A 111 -1.89 0.17 -7.10
N ASP A 112 -0.65 -0.23 -6.81
CA ASP A 112 -0.03 -0.14 -5.50
C ASP A 112 1.10 0.89 -5.49
N ALA A 113 1.18 1.70 -4.45
CA ALA A 113 2.30 2.60 -4.23
C ALA A 113 3.03 2.29 -2.93
N TYR A 114 4.34 2.37 -3.00
CA TYR A 114 5.23 2.14 -1.87
C TYR A 114 6.14 3.35 -1.67
N CYS A 115 6.12 3.92 -0.47
CA CYS A 115 7.00 5.02 -0.12
C CYS A 115 8.01 4.56 0.95
N CYS A 116 9.24 4.31 0.48
CA CYS A 116 10.40 3.96 1.29
C CYS A 116 11.40 5.14 1.38
N LEU A 117 10.91 6.38 1.17
CA LEU A 117 11.71 7.59 1.34
C LEU A 117 11.96 7.83 2.82
N GLY A 118 13.15 8.25 3.14
CA GLY A 118 13.53 8.64 4.49
C GLY A 118 15.04 8.83 4.61
N THR A 119 15.42 9.64 5.59
CA THR A 119 16.80 9.89 5.96
C THR A 119 16.92 10.03 7.47
N THR A 120 18.12 10.31 7.96
CA THR A 120 18.34 10.73 9.35
C THR A 120 18.69 12.21 9.39
N ILE A 121 18.52 12.88 10.53
CA ILE A 121 18.91 14.29 10.69
C ILE A 121 20.40 14.47 10.38
N LYS A 122 21.24 13.52 10.83
CA LYS A 122 22.67 13.53 10.56
C LYS A 122 22.99 13.39 9.07
N ALA A 123 22.37 12.43 8.39
CA ALA A 123 22.60 12.23 6.95
C ALA A 123 22.02 13.36 6.09
N ALA A 124 20.99 14.02 6.54
CA ALA A 124 20.43 15.20 5.89
C ALA A 124 21.28 16.46 6.08
N GLY A 125 22.04 16.53 7.18
CA GLY A 125 22.91 17.65 7.51
C GLY A 125 22.25 18.81 8.25
N SER A 126 20.92 18.92 8.19
CA SER A 126 20.14 19.90 8.97
C SER A 126 18.73 19.41 9.23
N GLU A 127 18.04 20.04 10.18
CA GLU A 127 16.63 19.76 10.50
C GLU A 127 15.72 20.07 9.31
N GLU A 128 15.95 21.15 8.61
CA GLU A 128 15.19 21.56 7.42
C GLU A 128 15.39 20.54 6.29
N ALA A 129 16.62 20.09 6.05
CA ALA A 129 16.93 19.09 5.03
C ALA A 129 16.30 17.73 5.40
N PHE A 130 16.31 17.34 6.68
CA PHE A 130 15.62 16.18 7.17
C PHE A 130 14.11 16.29 6.90
N ARG A 131 13.48 17.40 7.33
CA ARG A 131 12.05 17.63 7.14
C ARG A 131 11.65 17.68 5.66
N ARG A 132 12.54 18.22 4.81
CA ARG A 132 12.35 18.20 3.34
C ARG A 132 12.21 16.79 2.80
N VAL A 133 13.05 15.85 3.24
CA VAL A 133 13.01 14.47 2.76
C VAL A 133 11.88 13.69 3.42
N ASP A 134 11.77 13.74 4.75
CA ASP A 134 10.92 12.85 5.54
C ASP A 134 9.47 13.32 5.68
N TYR A 135 9.21 14.58 5.30
CA TYR A 135 7.85 15.13 5.24
C TYR A 135 7.48 15.55 3.82
N HIS A 136 8.15 16.55 3.24
CA HIS A 136 7.71 17.16 1.98
C HIS A 136 7.81 16.19 0.79
N TYR A 137 8.91 15.46 0.63
CA TYR A 137 9.05 14.51 -0.46
C TYR A 137 8.10 13.32 -0.33
N VAL A 138 7.86 12.85 0.90
CA VAL A 138 6.87 11.79 1.17
C VAL A 138 5.46 12.26 0.84
N LEU A 139 5.10 13.50 1.24
CA LEU A 139 3.80 14.10 0.96
C LEU A 139 3.58 14.26 -0.55
N ASN A 140 4.59 14.75 -1.28
CA ASN A 140 4.51 14.89 -2.73
C ASN A 140 4.39 13.52 -3.43
N ALA A 141 5.14 12.51 -2.96
CA ALA A 141 5.02 11.15 -3.47
C ALA A 141 3.60 10.57 -3.29
N ALA A 142 2.98 10.82 -2.13
CA ALA A 142 1.61 10.36 -1.87
C ALA A 142 0.57 11.12 -2.72
N ARG A 143 0.73 12.44 -2.89
CA ARG A 143 -0.13 13.24 -3.78
C ARG A 143 -0.05 12.73 -5.21
N PHE A 144 1.15 12.53 -5.71
CA PHE A 144 1.38 12.01 -7.06
C PHE A 144 0.77 10.60 -7.24
N ALA A 145 0.97 9.70 -6.27
CA ALA A 145 0.38 8.36 -6.30
C ALA A 145 -1.15 8.41 -6.36
N LYS A 146 -1.77 9.27 -5.54
CA LYS A 146 -3.23 9.45 -5.52
C LYS A 146 -3.76 10.03 -6.83
N GLN A 147 -3.10 11.03 -7.39
CA GLN A 147 -3.44 11.61 -8.70
C GLN A 147 -3.29 10.60 -9.85
N SER A 148 -2.36 9.66 -9.73
CA SER A 148 -2.17 8.56 -10.69
C SER A 148 -3.18 7.43 -10.54
N GLY A 149 -4.15 7.51 -9.60
CA GLY A 149 -5.22 6.53 -9.43
C GLY A 149 -4.85 5.32 -8.58
N VAL A 150 -3.78 5.41 -7.80
CA VAL A 150 -3.37 4.36 -6.87
C VAL A 150 -4.42 4.16 -5.78
N THR A 151 -4.80 2.92 -5.53
CA THR A 151 -5.79 2.56 -4.50
C THR A 151 -5.15 2.04 -3.22
N GLN A 152 -3.92 1.54 -3.27
CA GLN A 152 -3.20 1.05 -2.11
C GLN A 152 -1.91 1.86 -1.94
N PHE A 153 -1.70 2.45 -0.75
CA PHE A 153 -0.48 3.17 -0.41
C PHE A 153 0.18 2.58 0.83
N SER A 154 1.45 2.22 0.72
CA SER A 154 2.28 1.73 1.84
C SER A 154 3.36 2.75 2.18
N LEU A 155 3.39 3.18 3.43
CA LEU A 155 4.34 4.17 3.95
C LEU A 155 5.25 3.54 5.01
N VAL A 156 6.55 3.75 4.88
CA VAL A 156 7.53 3.41 5.92
C VAL A 156 7.84 4.66 6.75
N THR A 157 7.58 4.57 8.05
CA THR A 157 7.90 5.62 9.03
C THR A 157 8.91 5.10 10.06
N ALA A 158 8.61 5.16 11.33
CA ALA A 158 9.46 4.61 12.38
C ALA A 158 8.67 4.39 13.67
N ILE A 159 9.16 3.49 14.49
CA ILE A 159 8.68 3.34 15.87
C ILE A 159 8.73 4.68 16.62
N GLY A 160 7.69 4.97 17.40
CA GLY A 160 7.58 6.21 18.16
C GLY A 160 7.11 7.42 17.33
N ALA A 161 6.66 7.22 16.08
CA ALA A 161 6.01 8.28 15.30
C ALA A 161 4.81 8.85 16.07
N ASN A 162 4.89 10.15 16.39
CA ASN A 162 3.85 10.86 17.15
C ASN A 162 3.95 12.37 16.86
N ARG A 163 2.89 12.96 16.30
CA ARG A 163 2.82 14.38 15.93
C ARG A 163 3.03 15.34 17.10
N ASP A 164 2.75 14.89 18.32
CA ASP A 164 2.84 15.69 19.54
C ASP A 164 4.16 15.48 20.29
N SER A 165 5.11 14.73 19.69
CA SER A 165 6.40 14.45 20.28
C SER A 165 7.29 15.70 20.37
N GLY A 166 7.96 15.88 21.51
CA GLY A 166 9.04 16.87 21.66
C GLY A 166 10.27 16.56 20.79
N ILE A 167 10.45 15.31 20.36
CA ILE A 167 11.58 14.87 19.54
C ILE A 167 11.24 15.13 18.07
N LEU A 168 12.02 15.98 17.41
CA LEU A 168 11.81 16.37 16.01
C LEU A 168 11.60 15.17 15.07
N TYR A 169 12.43 14.14 15.20
CA TYR A 169 12.34 12.93 14.36
C TYR A 169 10.96 12.26 14.49
N ASN A 170 10.54 11.98 15.71
CA ASN A 170 9.26 11.33 15.98
C ASN A 170 8.07 12.21 15.59
N ARG A 171 8.19 13.52 15.85
CA ARG A 171 7.18 14.50 15.48
C ARG A 171 7.00 14.57 13.96
N THR A 172 8.09 14.68 13.19
CA THR A 172 8.03 14.70 11.72
C THR A 172 7.41 13.43 11.16
N LYS A 173 7.75 12.26 11.73
CA LYS A 173 7.14 10.98 11.32
C LYS A 173 5.65 10.92 11.66
N GLY A 174 5.24 11.41 12.82
CA GLY A 174 3.81 11.48 13.19
C GLY A 174 3.02 12.50 12.36
N GLU A 175 3.61 13.63 12.03
CA GLU A 175 2.98 14.65 11.18
C GLU A 175 2.73 14.13 9.77
N ILE A 176 3.69 13.43 9.17
CA ILE A 176 3.50 12.86 7.83
C ILE A 176 2.48 11.72 7.83
N GLU A 177 2.46 10.87 8.85
CA GLU A 177 1.40 9.86 8.98
C GLU A 177 0.01 10.51 9.01
N ALA A 178 -0.18 11.52 9.84
CA ALA A 178 -1.45 12.25 9.93
C ALA A 178 -1.85 12.89 8.58
N ALA A 179 -0.88 13.47 7.86
CA ALA A 179 -1.13 14.06 6.55
C ALA A 179 -1.54 13.01 5.49
N ILE A 180 -0.93 11.82 5.52
CA ILE A 180 -1.27 10.73 4.58
C ILE A 180 -2.61 10.09 4.94
N ILE A 181 -2.92 9.93 6.24
CA ILE A 181 -4.24 9.44 6.70
C ILE A 181 -5.34 10.37 6.20
N ALA A 182 -5.14 11.69 6.30
CA ALA A 182 -6.10 12.69 5.82
C ALA A 182 -6.30 12.67 4.28
N MET A 183 -5.42 12.00 3.53
CA MET A 183 -5.59 11.82 2.09
C MET A 183 -6.64 10.77 1.73
N ASP A 184 -7.07 9.93 2.68
CA ASP A 184 -8.13 8.95 2.48
C ASP A 184 -7.87 8.02 1.27
N PHE A 185 -6.78 7.24 1.34
CA PHE A 185 -6.55 6.16 0.38
C PHE A 185 -7.49 4.99 0.66
N PRO A 186 -8.05 4.33 -0.37
CA PRO A 186 -8.90 3.15 -0.18
C PRO A 186 -8.24 2.04 0.66
N SER A 187 -6.91 1.92 0.55
CA SER A 187 -6.09 1.04 1.37
C SER A 187 -4.80 1.77 1.77
N LEU A 188 -4.59 1.97 3.05
CA LEU A 188 -3.40 2.63 3.60
C LEU A 188 -2.73 1.71 4.62
N ASN A 189 -1.47 1.38 4.38
CA ASN A 189 -0.63 0.63 5.29
C ASN A 189 0.55 1.49 5.76
N ILE A 190 0.72 1.63 7.06
CA ILE A 190 1.81 2.39 7.68
C ILE A 190 2.69 1.42 8.46
N PHE A 191 3.98 1.39 8.15
CA PHE A 191 4.97 0.51 8.78
C PHE A 191 5.87 1.33 9.70
N ARG A 192 5.88 0.98 10.98
CA ARG A 192 6.70 1.62 12.03
C ARG A 192 7.82 0.68 12.49
N PRO A 193 8.84 0.41 11.66
CA PRO A 193 9.95 -0.42 12.09
C PRO A 193 10.74 0.26 13.20
N SER A 194 11.37 -0.56 14.04
CA SER A 194 12.46 -0.16 14.91
C SER A 194 13.76 0.05 14.09
N LEU A 195 14.91 -0.07 14.70
CA LEU A 195 16.20 -0.02 14.00
C LEU A 195 16.24 -1.08 12.88
N LEU A 196 16.65 -0.68 11.71
CA LEU A 196 16.78 -1.59 10.57
C LEU A 196 18.15 -2.29 10.60
N LYS A 197 18.14 -3.62 10.44
CA LYS A 197 19.34 -4.47 10.36
C LYS A 197 19.51 -5.02 8.96
N GLY A 198 20.74 -4.96 8.40
CA GLY A 198 21.10 -5.54 7.12
C GLY A 198 22.38 -4.95 6.55
N LYS A 199 23.00 -5.62 5.57
CA LYS A 199 24.33 -5.29 5.03
C LYS A 199 24.49 -3.81 4.62
N ARG A 200 23.44 -3.20 4.05
CA ARG A 200 23.44 -1.77 3.66
C ARG A 200 23.08 -0.83 4.82
N ALA A 201 22.27 -1.30 5.78
CA ALA A 201 21.91 -0.52 6.96
C ALA A 201 23.08 -0.45 7.95
N GLU A 202 23.84 -1.53 8.10
CA GLU A 202 25.01 -1.58 8.98
C GLU A 202 26.09 -0.59 8.56
N PHE A 203 26.28 -0.36 7.25
CA PHE A 203 27.22 0.63 6.77
C PHE A 203 26.80 2.06 7.16
N ARG A 204 25.51 2.41 7.04
CA ARG A 204 24.98 3.72 7.45
C ARG A 204 24.92 3.87 8.97
N LEU A 205 24.55 2.79 9.69
CA LEU A 205 24.46 2.78 11.15
C LEU A 205 25.84 2.88 11.82
N LYS A 206 26.89 2.26 11.25
CA LYS A 206 28.25 2.38 11.76
C LYS A 206 28.80 3.81 11.66
N GLU A 207 28.36 4.57 10.66
CA GLU A 207 28.73 5.97 10.52
C GLU A 207 27.85 6.93 11.33
N GLU A 208 26.58 6.57 11.57
CA GLU A 208 25.55 7.51 12.06
C GLU A 208 25.21 7.36 13.55
N ILE A 209 25.26 6.15 14.09
CA ILE A 209 24.94 5.90 15.51
C ILE A 209 26.20 5.37 16.17
N GLY A 210 26.87 6.23 16.95
CA GLY A 210 28.00 5.78 17.76
C GLY A 210 27.64 4.54 18.55
N ASN A 211 28.48 3.51 18.49
CA ASN A 211 28.31 2.19 19.09
C ASN A 211 27.84 2.19 20.56
N TRP A 212 27.98 3.29 21.27
CA TRP A 212 27.70 3.40 22.69
C TRP A 212 26.19 3.49 23.00
N LEU A 213 25.37 4.13 22.15
CA LEU A 213 23.91 4.19 22.36
C LEU A 213 23.27 2.83 22.13
N PHE A 214 23.75 2.06 21.15
CA PHE A 214 23.33 0.69 20.91
C PHE A 214 23.72 -0.24 22.05
N LEU A 215 24.95 -0.09 22.60
CA LEU A 215 25.46 -0.89 23.69
C LEU A 215 24.70 -0.60 25.02
N LEU A 216 24.31 0.67 25.24
CA LEU A 216 23.58 1.09 26.43
C LEU A 216 22.13 0.57 26.42
N MET A 217 21.56 0.35 25.25
CA MET A 217 20.19 -0.16 25.08
C MET A 217 20.10 -1.70 25.10
N THR A 218 21.23 -2.40 24.92
CA THR A 218 21.26 -3.87 24.81
C THR A 218 20.66 -4.61 26.04
N PRO A 219 20.92 -4.23 27.29
CA PRO A 219 20.30 -4.91 28.43
C PRO A 219 18.79 -4.67 28.56
N LEU A 220 18.28 -3.58 28.01
CA LEU A 220 16.85 -3.26 28.03
C LEU A 220 16.01 -4.20 27.15
N PHE A 221 16.62 -4.83 26.13
CA PHE A 221 15.93 -5.77 25.23
C PHE A 221 15.52 -7.09 25.90
N HIS A 222 16.09 -7.43 27.06
CA HIS A 222 15.75 -8.65 27.79
C HIS A 222 14.51 -8.50 28.71
N PHE A 223 14.08 -7.28 29.01
CA PHE A 223 12.94 -6.99 29.90
C PHE A 223 11.73 -6.43 29.15
N GLY A 224 11.08 -7.24 28.28
CA GLY A 224 9.77 -6.88 27.71
C GLY A 224 9.78 -5.87 26.55
N LEU A 225 10.94 -5.44 26.05
CA LEU A 225 11.08 -4.46 24.97
C LEU A 225 11.26 -5.11 23.59
N GLN A 226 10.51 -6.18 23.32
CA GLN A 226 10.58 -6.89 22.02
C GLN A 226 10.31 -5.97 20.83
N ARG A 227 9.46 -4.95 21.00
CA ARG A 227 9.15 -3.95 19.98
C ARG A 227 10.34 -3.13 19.49
N TYR A 228 11.43 -3.06 20.27
CA TYR A 228 12.66 -2.33 19.89
C TYR A 228 13.73 -3.24 19.27
N LYS A 229 13.48 -4.55 19.16
CA LYS A 229 14.42 -5.43 18.44
C LYS A 229 14.62 -4.93 17.02
N PRO A 230 15.87 -4.89 16.51
CA PRO A 230 16.11 -4.50 15.13
C PRO A 230 15.35 -5.37 14.14
N VAL A 231 14.69 -4.72 13.19
CA VAL A 231 13.95 -5.37 12.09
C VAL A 231 14.89 -5.62 10.92
N GLU A 232 14.93 -6.83 10.39
CA GLU A 232 15.65 -7.12 9.16
C GLU A 232 14.99 -6.42 7.97
N ILE A 233 15.82 -5.81 7.12
CA ILE A 233 15.36 -5.12 5.91
C ILE A 233 14.53 -6.05 5.02
N SER A 234 14.94 -7.32 4.89
CA SER A 234 14.21 -8.34 4.14
C SER A 234 12.81 -8.59 4.68
N LYS A 235 12.63 -8.61 6.00
CA LYS A 235 11.33 -8.78 6.66
C LYS A 235 10.41 -7.59 6.41
N LEU A 236 10.92 -6.35 6.55
CA LEU A 236 10.15 -5.15 6.25
C LEU A 236 9.74 -5.10 4.76
N ALA A 237 10.66 -5.42 3.86
CA ALA A 237 10.35 -5.46 2.43
C ALA A 237 9.29 -6.53 2.11
N ARG A 238 9.37 -7.70 2.77
CA ARG A 238 8.38 -8.75 2.63
C ARG A 238 7.02 -8.34 3.21
N ALA A 239 7.00 -7.70 4.38
CA ALA A 239 5.78 -7.17 4.99
C ALA A 239 5.09 -6.17 4.06
N LEU A 240 5.85 -5.22 3.48
CA LEU A 240 5.35 -4.27 2.48
C LEU A 240 4.73 -4.99 1.27
N TYR A 241 5.45 -5.98 0.73
CA TYR A 241 4.98 -6.73 -0.44
C TYR A 241 3.73 -7.54 -0.16
N VAL A 242 3.69 -8.29 0.96
CA VAL A 242 2.56 -9.18 1.30
C VAL A 242 1.32 -8.39 1.67
N SER A 243 1.44 -7.32 2.45
CA SER A 243 0.30 -6.51 2.91
C SER A 243 -0.44 -5.74 1.81
N ALA A 244 0.17 -5.61 0.62
CA ALA A 244 -0.50 -5.02 -0.55
C ALA A 244 -1.43 -5.99 -1.27
N ASP A 245 -1.48 -7.27 -0.84
CA ASP A 245 -2.38 -8.24 -1.42
C ASP A 245 -3.83 -7.86 -1.14
N PRO A 246 -4.70 -7.79 -2.17
CA PRO A 246 -6.11 -7.50 -2.01
C PRO A 246 -6.84 -8.45 -1.05
N GLU A 247 -6.38 -9.71 -0.94
CA GLU A 247 -6.96 -10.69 -0.01
C GLU A 247 -6.64 -10.35 1.46
N HIS A 248 -5.61 -9.55 1.71
CA HIS A 248 -5.22 -9.08 3.04
C HIS A 248 -5.76 -7.69 3.37
N LYS A 249 -6.70 -7.15 2.58
CA LYS A 249 -7.32 -5.84 2.84
C LYS A 249 -8.05 -5.85 4.18
N THR A 250 -7.51 -5.14 5.12
CA THR A 250 -8.09 -4.88 6.44
C THR A 250 -8.57 -3.43 6.53
N ILE A 251 -9.13 -3.07 7.69
CA ILE A 251 -9.56 -1.69 7.98
C ILE A 251 -8.42 -0.72 7.65
N SER A 252 -8.73 0.32 6.86
CA SER A 252 -7.80 1.38 6.49
C SER A 252 -8.00 2.60 7.43
N PRO A 253 -6.95 3.23 7.97
CA PRO A 253 -5.54 2.88 7.86
C PRO A 253 -5.14 1.70 8.76
N ARG A 254 -4.21 0.85 8.32
CA ARG A 254 -3.58 -0.18 9.14
C ARG A 254 -2.15 0.23 9.49
N ILE A 255 -1.84 0.18 10.78
CA ILE A 255 -0.49 0.44 11.29
C ILE A 255 0.14 -0.90 11.67
N PHE A 256 1.32 -1.18 11.12
CA PHE A 256 2.15 -2.33 11.44
C PHE A 256 3.27 -1.88 12.37
N GLU A 257 3.18 -2.29 13.62
CA GLU A 257 4.25 -2.03 14.58
C GLU A 257 5.44 -2.98 14.36
N SER A 258 6.57 -2.65 14.96
CA SER A 258 7.84 -3.37 14.75
C SER A 258 7.74 -4.88 15.03
N GLU A 259 6.93 -5.30 16.00
CA GLU A 259 6.72 -6.71 16.36
C GLU A 259 5.97 -7.47 15.25
N GLU A 260 4.93 -6.86 14.67
CA GLU A 260 4.20 -7.46 13.55
C GLU A 260 5.09 -7.60 12.32
N ILE A 261 5.92 -6.58 12.03
CA ILE A 261 6.87 -6.62 10.91
C ILE A 261 7.88 -7.76 11.08
N GLN A 262 8.29 -8.06 12.30
CA GLN A 262 9.23 -9.15 12.58
C GLN A 262 8.66 -10.54 12.31
N ALA A 263 7.34 -10.70 12.24
CA ALA A 263 6.68 -11.97 11.96
C ALA A 263 6.73 -12.39 10.48
N TYR A 264 7.06 -11.47 9.58
CA TYR A 264 7.25 -11.73 8.16
C TYR A 264 8.67 -12.25 7.88
#